data_e48d5d7816c1a9a9eba68397f9a95a68
#
_entry.id   e48d5d7816c1a9a9eba68397f9a95a68
#
_cell.length_a   1.000
_cell.length_b   1.000
_cell.length_c   1.000
_cell.angle_alpha   90.00
_cell.angle_beta   90.00
_cell.angle_gamma   90.00
#
_symmetry.space_group_name_H-M   'P 1'
#
loop_
_entity.id
_entity.type
_entity.pdbx_description
1 polymer ?
#
loop_
_entity_poly.entity_id
_entity_poly.type
_entity_poly.pdbx_seq_one_letter_code
_entity_poly.pdbx_strand_id
1 'polypeptide(L)'
;LLDVVKALTMFQKANVPVLGMIENMSYWSCPDCGRIDHIFGEGGVKAEAKKRKIELLGEIPISVDVRKSSDAGIPIIISEPESIQSKNYRLIAKSIIKSIKLNEEELS
;
A
#
# COMPACT_ATOMS: atom_id res chain seq x y z
N LEU A 1 -5.47 11.17 -6.01
CA LEU A 1 -4.50 10.71 -7.04
C LEU A 1 -3.62 11.84 -7.58
N LEU A 2 -4.18 13.05 -7.75
CA LEU A 2 -3.40 14.20 -8.24
C LEU A 2 -2.21 14.52 -7.32
N ASP A 3 -2.41 14.46 -6.01
CA ASP A 3 -1.34 14.70 -5.04
C ASP A 3 -0.23 13.65 -5.12
N VAL A 4 -0.59 12.41 -5.41
CA VAL A 4 0.36 11.32 -5.63
C VAL A 4 1.21 11.59 -6.88
N VAL A 5 0.60 12.02 -7.96
CA VAL A 5 1.30 12.37 -9.21
C VAL A 5 2.28 13.51 -8.96
N LYS A 6 1.89 14.53 -8.21
CA LYS A 6 2.77 15.66 -7.84
C LYS A 6 3.95 15.19 -7.00
N ALA A 7 3.71 14.30 -6.03
CA ALA A 7 4.76 13.73 -5.20
C ALA A 7 5.77 12.93 -6.03
N LEU A 8 5.30 12.10 -6.95
CA LEU A 8 6.16 11.33 -7.85
C LEU A 8 7.04 12.25 -8.70
N THR A 9 6.46 13.32 -9.26
CA THR A 9 7.20 14.28 -10.05
C THR A 9 8.29 14.95 -9.23
N MET A 10 7.99 15.33 -8.00
CA MET A 10 8.95 15.93 -7.08
C MET A 10 10.11 14.98 -6.78
N PHE A 11 9.83 13.72 -6.47
CA PHE A 11 10.85 12.71 -6.20
C PHE A 11 11.75 12.48 -7.41
N GLN A 12 11.17 12.43 -8.61
CA GLN A 12 11.94 12.27 -9.84
C GLN A 12 12.89 13.45 -10.07
N LYS A 13 12.44 14.68 -9.85
CA LYS A 13 13.27 15.88 -9.95
C LYS A 13 14.38 15.93 -8.91
N ALA A 14 14.13 15.41 -7.71
CA ALA A 14 15.11 15.35 -6.64
C ALA A 14 16.03 14.12 -6.72
N ASN A 15 15.87 13.27 -7.75
CA ASN A 15 16.62 12.02 -7.93
C ASN A 15 16.45 11.06 -6.75
N VAL A 16 15.26 11.06 -6.15
CA VAL A 16 14.90 10.10 -5.09
C VAL A 16 14.26 8.87 -5.75
N PRO A 17 14.86 7.68 -5.62
CA PRO A 17 14.28 6.48 -6.20
C PRO A 17 12.96 6.11 -5.51
N VAL A 18 11.98 5.69 -6.32
CA VAL A 18 10.67 5.24 -5.83
C VAL A 18 10.61 3.73 -6.00
N LEU A 19 10.51 3.00 -4.90
CA LEU A 19 10.45 1.53 -4.91
C LEU A 19 9.11 1.01 -5.42
N GLY A 20 8.03 1.72 -5.17
CA GLY A 20 6.71 1.29 -5.56
C GLY A 20 5.62 2.19 -5.01
N MET A 21 4.38 1.81 -5.26
CA MET A 21 3.19 2.51 -4.79
C MET A 21 2.34 1.57 -3.95
N ILE A 22 1.67 2.14 -2.96
CA ILE A 22 0.70 1.43 -2.11
C ILE A 22 -0.63 2.16 -2.23
N GLU A 23 -1.70 1.44 -2.56
CA GLU A 23 -3.05 1.99 -2.54
C GLU A 23 -3.67 1.76 -1.18
N ASN A 24 -3.71 2.81 -0.37
CA ASN A 24 -4.37 2.79 0.93
C ASN A 24 -5.86 3.12 0.76
N MET A 25 -6.70 2.58 1.63
CA MET A 25 -8.16 2.74 1.54
C MET A 25 -8.71 2.31 0.17
N SER A 26 -8.13 1.23 -0.37
CA SER A 26 -8.41 0.77 -1.73
C SER A 26 -9.84 0.26 -1.90
N TYR A 27 -10.34 -0.44 -0.91
CA TYR A 27 -11.68 -1.03 -0.93
C TYR A 27 -12.19 -1.25 0.48
N TRP A 28 -13.49 -1.50 0.57
CA TRP A 28 -14.14 -1.92 1.80
C TRP A 28 -14.65 -3.34 1.64
N SER A 29 -14.42 -4.18 2.63
CA SER A 29 -14.92 -5.56 2.65
C SER A 29 -15.95 -5.70 3.77
N CYS A 30 -17.14 -6.17 3.42
CA CYS A 30 -18.18 -6.39 4.42
C CYS A 30 -17.78 -7.53 5.38
N PRO A 31 -17.74 -7.29 6.70
CA PRO A 31 -17.34 -8.31 7.67
C PRO A 31 -18.33 -9.48 7.74
N ASP A 32 -19.59 -9.26 7.34
CA ASP A 32 -20.63 -10.28 7.42
C ASP A 32 -20.71 -11.17 6.17
N CYS A 33 -20.58 -10.60 4.98
CA CYS A 33 -20.80 -11.32 3.72
C CYS A 33 -19.58 -11.34 2.78
N GLY A 34 -18.52 -10.61 3.11
CA GLY A 34 -17.31 -10.56 2.29
C GLY A 34 -17.43 -9.73 1.02
N ARG A 35 -18.55 -9.03 0.81
CA ARG A 35 -18.70 -8.15 -0.35
C ARG A 35 -17.61 -7.08 -0.36
N ILE A 36 -17.01 -6.89 -1.53
CA ILE A 36 -15.99 -5.87 -1.74
C ILE A 36 -16.60 -4.68 -2.45
N ASP A 37 -16.31 -3.48 -1.94
CA ASP A 37 -16.79 -2.23 -2.50
C ASP A 37 -15.64 -1.24 -2.65
N HIS A 38 -15.46 -0.71 -3.86
CA HIS A 38 -14.42 0.28 -4.16
C HIS A 38 -14.98 1.68 -4.01
N ILE A 39 -15.09 2.14 -2.76
CA ILE A 39 -15.76 3.40 -2.40
C ILE A 39 -15.14 4.62 -3.10
N PHE A 40 -13.82 4.65 -3.26
CA PHE A 40 -13.10 5.77 -3.88
C PHE A 40 -12.71 5.52 -5.33
N GLY A 41 -13.36 4.57 -6.00
CA GLY A 41 -13.06 4.16 -7.38
C GLY A 41 -12.14 2.97 -7.45
N GLU A 42 -12.06 2.38 -8.62
CA GLU A 42 -11.32 1.15 -8.83
C GLU A 42 -10.15 1.36 -9.79
N GLY A 43 -8.97 0.90 -9.38
CA GLY A 43 -7.82 0.78 -10.26
C GLY A 43 -7.07 2.05 -10.61
N GLY A 44 -7.37 3.19 -9.98
CA GLY A 44 -6.68 4.46 -10.27
C GLY A 44 -5.18 4.43 -10.00
N VAL A 45 -4.79 3.98 -8.82
CA VAL A 45 -3.37 3.86 -8.44
C VAL A 45 -2.67 2.78 -9.26
N LYS A 46 -3.35 1.65 -9.48
CA LYS A 46 -2.82 0.56 -10.29
C LYS A 46 -2.53 1.01 -11.73
N ALA A 47 -3.45 1.77 -12.33
CA ALA A 47 -3.28 2.31 -13.67
C ALA A 47 -2.10 3.30 -13.75
N GLU A 48 -1.97 4.19 -12.76
CA GLU A 48 -0.84 5.12 -12.69
C GLU A 48 0.49 4.40 -12.49
N ALA A 49 0.53 3.39 -11.62
CA ALA A 49 1.73 2.58 -11.41
C ALA A 49 2.19 1.92 -12.71
N LYS A 50 1.26 1.33 -13.45
CA LYS A 50 1.54 0.69 -14.74
C LYS A 50 2.04 1.71 -15.76
N LYS A 51 1.38 2.85 -15.86
CA LYS A 51 1.74 3.93 -16.79
C LYS A 51 3.15 4.45 -16.53
N ARG A 52 3.53 4.56 -15.28
CA ARG A 52 4.84 5.08 -14.86
C ARG A 52 5.91 4.01 -14.70
N LYS A 53 5.57 2.75 -14.95
CA LYS A 53 6.45 1.59 -14.77
C LYS A 53 6.98 1.47 -13.34
N ILE A 54 6.11 1.75 -12.37
CA ILE A 54 6.39 1.64 -10.94
C ILE A 54 5.59 0.45 -10.41
N GLU A 55 6.18 -0.37 -9.55
CA GLU A 55 5.52 -1.54 -8.99
C GLU A 55 4.40 -1.13 -8.03
N LEU A 56 3.23 -1.77 -8.14
CA LEU A 56 2.20 -1.68 -7.11
C LEU A 56 2.53 -2.70 -6.02
N LEU A 57 2.97 -2.22 -4.87
CA LEU A 57 3.42 -3.08 -3.77
C LEU A 57 2.27 -3.75 -3.04
N GLY A 58 1.09 -3.14 -3.04
CA GLY A 58 -0.08 -3.72 -2.43
C GLY A 58 -1.25 -2.76 -2.33
N GLU A 59 -2.37 -3.32 -1.91
CA GLU A 59 -3.61 -2.60 -1.67
C GLU A 59 -4.03 -2.84 -0.22
N ILE A 60 -4.39 -1.78 0.49
CA ILE A 60 -4.84 -1.87 1.89
C ILE A 60 -6.30 -1.48 1.95
N PRO A 61 -7.19 -2.36 2.44
CA PRO A 61 -8.60 -2.05 2.56
C PRO A 61 -8.88 -1.06 3.68
N ILE A 62 -10.02 -0.39 3.58
CA ILE A 62 -10.54 0.45 4.66
C ILE A 62 -10.89 -0.45 5.84
N SER A 63 -10.47 -0.07 7.04
CA SER A 63 -10.74 -0.85 8.24
C SER A 63 -11.00 0.03 9.46
N VAL A 64 -12.11 -0.24 10.13
CA VAL A 64 -12.44 0.37 11.42
C VAL A 64 -11.45 -0.11 12.49
N ASP A 65 -11.02 -1.37 12.41
CA ASP A 65 -10.12 -1.97 13.39
C ASP A 65 -8.74 -1.32 13.37
N VAL A 66 -8.23 -0.98 12.17
CA VAL A 66 -6.98 -0.23 12.03
C VAL A 66 -7.08 1.12 12.72
N ARG A 67 -8.19 1.83 12.52
CA ARG A 67 -8.44 3.12 13.16
C ARG A 67 -8.48 3.00 14.69
N LYS A 68 -9.24 2.02 15.20
CA LYS A 68 -9.34 1.78 16.64
C LYS A 68 -7.99 1.45 17.27
N SER A 69 -7.22 0.60 16.63
CA SER A 69 -5.89 0.23 17.10
C SER A 69 -4.95 1.43 17.07
N SER A 70 -5.00 2.24 16.03
CA SER A 70 -4.19 3.45 15.91
C SER A 70 -4.54 4.47 16.99
N ASP A 71 -5.83 4.69 17.25
CA ASP A 71 -6.30 5.61 18.30
C ASP A 71 -5.87 5.14 19.69
N ALA A 72 -5.79 3.83 19.91
CA ALA A 72 -5.30 3.24 21.16
C ALA A 72 -3.76 3.21 21.26
N GLY A 73 -3.06 3.60 20.21
CA GLY A 73 -1.61 3.56 20.17
C GLY A 73 -1.02 2.17 19.99
N ILE A 74 -1.83 1.21 19.52
CA ILE A 74 -1.40 -0.17 19.29
C ILE A 74 -1.51 -0.48 17.80
N PRO A 75 -0.40 -0.81 17.10
CA PRO A 75 -0.47 -1.18 15.68
C PRO A 75 -1.36 -2.40 15.46
N ILE A 76 -2.09 -2.42 14.34
CA ILE A 76 -3.00 -3.53 13.99
C ILE A 76 -2.26 -4.88 13.93
N ILE A 77 -1.01 -4.88 13.50
CA ILE A 77 -0.19 -6.09 13.42
C ILE A 77 -0.02 -6.75 14.80
N ILE A 78 0.00 -5.94 15.86
CA ILE A 78 0.14 -6.44 17.24
C ILE A 78 -1.22 -6.81 17.81
N SER A 79 -2.24 -5.96 17.62
CA SER A 79 -3.58 -6.19 18.21
C SER A 79 -4.35 -7.31 17.49
N GLU A 80 -4.22 -7.41 16.18
CA GLU A 80 -4.93 -8.40 15.36
C GLU A 80 -4.05 -8.97 14.27
N PRO A 81 -3.06 -9.82 14.64
CA PRO A 81 -2.06 -10.31 13.68
C PRO A 81 -2.63 -11.19 12.57
N GLU A 82 -3.81 -11.79 12.76
CA GLU A 82 -4.45 -12.64 11.76
C GLU A 82 -5.46 -11.91 10.88
N SER A 83 -5.65 -10.61 11.07
CA SER A 83 -6.56 -9.83 10.24
C SER A 83 -6.05 -9.71 8.81
N ILE A 84 -6.97 -9.43 7.87
CA ILE A 84 -6.62 -9.19 6.46
C ILE A 84 -5.65 -8.02 6.35
N GLN A 85 -5.86 -6.97 7.12
CA GLN A 85 -5.00 -5.78 7.13
C GLN A 85 -3.57 -6.12 7.55
N SER A 86 -3.41 -6.89 8.62
CA SER A 86 -2.10 -7.33 9.09
C SER A 86 -1.39 -8.18 8.05
N LYS A 87 -2.10 -9.08 7.39
CA LYS A 87 -1.55 -9.91 6.31
C LYS A 87 -1.10 -9.05 5.14
N ASN A 88 -1.89 -8.04 4.75
CA ASN A 88 -1.54 -7.11 3.67
C ASN A 88 -0.29 -6.30 4.02
N TYR A 89 -0.19 -5.77 5.23
CA TYR A 89 1.02 -5.05 5.67
C TYR A 89 2.26 -5.93 5.61
N ARG A 90 2.15 -7.20 6.05
CA ARG A 90 3.29 -8.14 5.98
C ARG A 90 3.70 -8.44 4.54
N LEU A 91 2.74 -8.61 3.63
CA LEU A 91 3.03 -8.84 2.21
C LEU A 91 3.73 -7.64 1.58
N ILE A 92 3.26 -6.43 1.89
CA ILE A 92 3.88 -5.19 1.41
C ILE A 92 5.31 -5.07 1.95
N ALA A 93 5.52 -5.34 3.23
CA ALA A 93 6.84 -5.31 3.84
C ALA A 93 7.81 -6.30 3.16
N LYS A 94 7.35 -7.51 2.86
CA LYS A 94 8.13 -8.51 2.12
C LYS A 94 8.49 -8.02 0.72
N SER A 95 7.56 -7.39 0.02
CA SER A 95 7.79 -6.83 -1.31
C SER A 95 8.84 -5.72 -1.28
N ILE A 96 8.80 -4.86 -0.27
CA ILE A 96 9.79 -3.79 -0.08
C ILE A 96 11.17 -4.38 0.18
N ILE A 97 11.28 -5.36 1.07
CA ILE A 97 12.54 -6.03 1.39
C ILE A 97 13.14 -6.67 0.14
N LYS A 98 12.31 -7.36 -0.64
CA LYS A 98 12.73 -7.98 -1.90
C LYS A 98 13.27 -6.94 -2.89
N SER A 99 12.57 -5.81 -3.05
CA SER A 99 12.99 -4.73 -3.93
C SER A 99 14.32 -4.12 -3.53
N ILE A 100 14.54 -3.92 -2.22
CA ILE A 100 15.81 -3.41 -1.69
C ILE A 100 16.95 -4.38 -1.96
N LYS A 101 16.74 -5.67 -1.74
CA LYS A 101 17.75 -6.71 -1.99
C LYS A 101 18.13 -6.79 -3.47
N LEU A 102 17.17 -6.69 -4.39
CA LEU A 102 17.43 -6.68 -5.83
C LEU A 102 18.27 -5.46 -6.22
N ASN A 103 17.97 -4.29 -5.67
CA ASN A 103 18.76 -3.08 -5.93
C ASN A 103 20.19 -3.20 -5.41
N GLU A 104 20.40 -3.82 -4.26
CA GLU A 104 21.73 -4.09 -3.70
C GLU A 104 22.53 -5.02 -4.62
N GLU A 105 21.90 -6.06 -5.16
CA GLU A 105 22.52 -7.00 -6.08
C GLU A 105 22.93 -6.31 -7.40
N GLU A 106 22.08 -5.40 -7.91
CA GLU A 106 22.39 -4.63 -9.12
C GLU A 106 23.56 -3.67 -8.92
N LEU A 107 23.73 -3.15 -7.70
CA LEU A 107 24.80 -2.21 -7.37
C LEU A 107 26.13 -2.92 -7.06
N SER A 108 26.07 -4.20 -6.78
CA SER A 108 27.25 -5.01 -6.50
C SER A 108 27.79 -5.70 -7.76
#